data_18048927904a829431ea1ec79c31e091
#
_entry.id   18048927904a829431ea1ec79c31e091
#
_cell.length_a   1.000
_cell.length_b   1.000
_cell.length_c   1.000
_cell.angle_alpha   90.00
_cell.angle_beta   90.00
_cell.angle_gamma   90.00
#
_symmetry.space_group_name_H-M   'P 1'
#
loop_
_entity.id
_entity.type
_entity.pdbx_description
1 polymer ?
#
loop_
_entity_poly.entity_id
_entity_poly.type
_entity_poly.pdbx_seq_one_letter_code
_entity_poly.pdbx_strand_id
1 'polypeptide(L)'
;YILIDEFQDINKVQYEIVRMLAGKGDHLFIVGDDDQSIYRFRGARPEIMLGFEKDYPDAKKVILNTNYRCSAEIVDSAEHLISHNTKRFPKNMQAARGKKVPITFRYLKDAGEECTDILKGIRFYHKKGIPLEEMAVIFRTNTQPRLLVGRLMEYNIPFQMRDVIPNIFDHWIARNILTYIKIAMGNKDRKLFLQIMNRPKRYISRSMLTDPQVDLKKLKQETFGKKWLYEKIDKLEMDLCLLRK
;
A
#
# COMPACT_ATOMS: atom_id res chain seq x y z
N TYR A 1 10.47 18.19 -27.73
CA TYR A 1 9.12 17.83 -27.34
C TYR A 1 9.15 17.18 -25.97
N ILE A 2 8.21 17.57 -25.10
CA ILE A 2 8.02 17.00 -23.75
C ILE A 2 6.65 16.34 -23.74
N LEU A 3 6.62 15.03 -23.51
CA LEU A 3 5.39 14.24 -23.43
C LEU A 3 5.30 13.69 -22.01
N ILE A 4 4.16 13.92 -21.35
CA ILE A 4 3.94 13.48 -19.96
C ILE A 4 2.64 12.69 -19.91
N ASP A 5 2.76 11.45 -19.46
CA ASP A 5 1.63 10.57 -19.19
C ASP A 5 1.25 10.60 -17.71
N GLU A 6 0.03 10.17 -17.38
CA GLU A 6 -0.51 10.15 -16.02
C GLU A 6 -0.37 11.52 -15.30
N PHE A 7 -0.64 12.61 -16.04
CA PHE A 7 -0.39 13.96 -15.55
C PHE A 7 -1.23 14.35 -14.32
N GLN A 8 -2.32 13.65 -14.02
CA GLN A 8 -3.12 13.85 -12.80
C GLN A 8 -2.34 13.53 -11.52
N ASP A 9 -1.26 12.75 -11.61
CA ASP A 9 -0.47 12.33 -10.46
C ASP A 9 0.73 13.23 -10.17
N ILE A 10 0.88 14.32 -10.94
CA ILE A 10 1.99 15.27 -10.79
C ILE A 10 1.86 16.07 -9.47
N ASN A 11 2.98 16.29 -8.79
CA ASN A 11 3.06 17.20 -7.67
C ASN A 11 3.56 18.59 -8.09
N LYS A 12 3.48 19.57 -7.19
CA LYS A 12 3.86 20.95 -7.49
C LYS A 12 5.33 21.09 -7.93
N VAL A 13 6.24 20.37 -7.30
CA VAL A 13 7.68 20.44 -7.63
C VAL A 13 7.95 19.88 -9.01
N GLN A 14 7.35 18.74 -9.33
CA GLN A 14 7.44 18.14 -10.67
C GLN A 14 6.86 19.08 -11.74
N TYR A 15 5.74 19.72 -11.44
CA TYR A 15 5.13 20.67 -12.37
C TYR A 15 6.03 21.89 -12.63
N GLU A 16 6.67 22.46 -11.60
CA GLU A 16 7.62 23.55 -11.80
C GLU A 16 8.83 23.12 -12.65
N ILE A 17 9.33 21.91 -12.45
CA ILE A 17 10.40 21.36 -13.31
C ILE A 17 9.92 21.26 -14.76
N VAL A 18 8.71 20.78 -15.00
CA VAL A 18 8.12 20.70 -16.34
C VAL A 18 8.02 22.09 -16.97
N ARG A 19 7.55 23.09 -16.23
CA ARG A 19 7.45 24.48 -16.71
C ARG A 19 8.82 25.06 -17.08
N MET A 20 9.82 24.80 -16.25
CA MET A 20 11.20 25.24 -16.54
C MET A 20 11.77 24.60 -17.83
N LEU A 21 11.50 23.31 -18.03
CA LEU A 21 11.95 22.58 -19.22
C LEU A 21 11.18 22.95 -20.47
N ALA A 22 9.88 23.17 -20.36
CA ALA A 22 9.00 23.49 -21.47
C ALA A 22 9.18 24.96 -21.98
N GLY A 23 9.72 25.83 -21.13
CA GLY A 23 9.86 27.25 -21.47
C GLY A 23 8.51 27.88 -21.81
N LYS A 24 8.32 28.33 -23.07
CA LYS A 24 7.05 28.91 -23.54
C LYS A 24 5.93 27.89 -23.73
N GLY A 25 6.24 26.58 -23.65
CA GLY A 25 5.23 25.50 -23.69
C GLY A 25 4.84 25.01 -25.07
N ASP A 26 5.45 25.54 -26.15
CA ASP A 26 5.08 25.21 -27.52
C ASP A 26 5.25 23.73 -27.91
N HIS A 27 5.98 22.97 -27.10
CA HIS A 27 6.30 21.57 -27.36
C HIS A 27 5.93 20.64 -26.17
N LEU A 28 4.96 21.06 -25.34
CA LEU A 28 4.47 20.30 -24.20
C LEU A 28 3.18 19.57 -24.56
N PHE A 29 3.17 18.25 -24.35
CA PHE A 29 2.01 17.38 -24.52
C PHE A 29 1.77 16.61 -23.24
N ILE A 30 0.57 16.74 -22.68
CA ILE A 30 0.18 16.04 -21.46
C ILE A 30 -0.99 15.11 -21.72
N VAL A 31 -0.98 13.95 -21.10
CA VAL A 31 -2.09 12.99 -21.10
C VAL A 31 -2.39 12.61 -19.64
N GLY A 32 -3.65 12.44 -19.31
CA GLY A 32 -4.07 12.02 -17.99
C GLY A 32 -5.57 11.92 -17.86
N ASP A 33 -6.00 11.35 -16.76
CA ASP A 33 -7.39 11.21 -16.38
C ASP A 33 -7.58 11.68 -14.94
N ASP A 34 -8.18 12.87 -14.78
CA ASP A 34 -8.42 13.49 -13.48
C ASP A 34 -9.26 12.60 -12.54
N ASP A 35 -10.14 11.75 -13.09
CA ASP A 35 -10.94 10.79 -12.34
C ASP A 35 -10.11 9.63 -11.74
N GLN A 36 -8.89 9.41 -12.25
CA GLN A 36 -7.96 8.41 -11.75
C GLN A 36 -6.93 8.95 -10.76
N SER A 37 -7.02 10.21 -10.34
CA SER A 37 -6.11 10.82 -9.38
C SER A 37 -6.31 10.28 -7.97
N ILE A 38 -5.59 9.23 -7.59
CA ILE A 38 -5.66 8.56 -6.28
C ILE A 38 -4.39 8.73 -5.43
N TYR A 39 -3.37 9.45 -5.93
CA TYR A 39 -2.07 9.62 -5.26
C TYR A 39 -1.92 10.95 -4.50
N ARG A 40 -3.02 11.58 -4.09
CA ARG A 40 -3.00 12.82 -3.31
C ARG A 40 -2.18 12.69 -2.01
N PHE A 41 -2.20 11.53 -1.37
CA PHE A 41 -1.39 11.24 -0.19
C PHE A 41 0.13 11.20 -0.46
N ARG A 42 0.54 11.09 -1.73
CA ARG A 42 1.95 11.21 -2.19
C ARG A 42 2.28 12.62 -2.69
N GLY A 43 1.35 13.57 -2.58
CA GLY A 43 1.52 14.95 -3.00
C GLY A 43 1.02 15.26 -4.41
N ALA A 44 0.35 14.32 -5.09
CA ALA A 44 -0.33 14.57 -6.36
C ALA A 44 -1.39 15.67 -6.21
N ARG A 45 -1.48 16.54 -7.20
CA ARG A 45 -2.43 17.65 -7.23
C ARG A 45 -3.20 17.67 -8.55
N PRO A 46 -4.35 17.02 -8.63
CA PRO A 46 -5.18 17.03 -9.83
C PRO A 46 -5.61 18.44 -10.24
N GLU A 47 -5.60 19.40 -9.30
CA GLU A 47 -5.89 20.80 -9.58
C GLU A 47 -4.90 21.41 -10.59
N ILE A 48 -3.68 20.90 -10.70
CA ILE A 48 -2.70 21.32 -11.70
C ILE A 48 -3.20 20.95 -13.10
N MET A 49 -3.66 19.73 -13.28
CA MET A 49 -4.21 19.28 -14.57
C MET A 49 -5.49 20.04 -14.91
N LEU A 50 -6.40 20.22 -13.96
CA LEU A 50 -7.63 20.97 -14.15
C LEU A 50 -7.40 22.46 -14.46
N GLY A 51 -6.29 23.02 -13.97
CA GLY A 51 -5.89 24.41 -14.20
C GLY A 51 -4.94 24.60 -15.39
N PHE A 52 -4.58 23.56 -16.12
CA PHE A 52 -3.56 23.61 -17.17
C PHE A 52 -3.82 24.67 -18.25
N GLU A 53 -5.07 24.83 -18.69
CA GLU A 53 -5.47 25.86 -19.69
C GLU A 53 -5.27 27.30 -19.17
N LYS A 54 -5.15 27.52 -17.84
CA LYS A 54 -4.82 28.86 -17.31
C LYS A 54 -3.36 29.20 -17.48
N ASP A 55 -2.48 28.19 -17.37
CA ASP A 55 -1.04 28.35 -17.53
C ASP A 55 -0.63 28.31 -19.01
N TYR A 56 -1.40 27.61 -19.85
CA TYR A 56 -1.20 27.44 -21.28
C TYR A 56 -2.50 27.73 -22.05
N PRO A 57 -2.89 29.01 -22.25
CA PRO A 57 -4.17 29.38 -22.86
C PRO A 57 -4.37 28.89 -24.28
N ASP A 58 -3.28 28.70 -25.04
CA ASP A 58 -3.30 28.25 -26.45
C ASP A 58 -3.31 26.71 -26.56
N ALA A 59 -3.32 25.98 -25.43
CA ALA A 59 -3.33 24.53 -25.42
C ALA A 59 -4.60 23.98 -26.05
N LYS A 60 -4.44 23.02 -26.97
CA LYS A 60 -5.59 22.28 -27.54
C LYS A 60 -5.94 21.10 -26.65
N LYS A 61 -7.18 21.09 -26.17
CA LYS A 61 -7.71 20.00 -25.36
C LYS A 61 -8.52 19.01 -26.20
N VAL A 62 -8.20 17.73 -26.06
CA VAL A 62 -8.94 16.62 -26.67
C VAL A 62 -9.43 15.71 -25.56
N ILE A 63 -10.73 15.42 -25.55
CA ILE A 63 -11.36 14.51 -24.59
C ILE A 63 -11.58 13.16 -25.26
N LEU A 64 -11.00 12.09 -24.70
CA LEU A 64 -11.22 10.71 -25.12
C LEU A 64 -12.33 10.12 -24.27
N ASN A 65 -13.55 10.09 -24.78
CA ASN A 65 -14.74 9.67 -24.04
C ASN A 65 -15.25 8.27 -24.39
N THR A 66 -14.53 7.52 -25.24
CA THR A 66 -14.89 6.16 -25.61
C THR A 66 -14.03 5.14 -24.85
N ASN A 67 -14.67 4.29 -24.05
CA ASN A 67 -14.01 3.19 -23.34
C ASN A 67 -14.12 1.90 -24.15
N TYR A 68 -12.99 1.39 -24.64
CA TYR A 68 -12.91 0.16 -25.41
C TYR A 68 -12.64 -1.08 -24.56
N ARG A 69 -12.36 -0.91 -23.26
CA ARG A 69 -11.96 -1.99 -22.36
C ARG A 69 -13.15 -2.65 -21.67
N CYS A 70 -14.04 -1.85 -21.10
CA CYS A 70 -15.09 -2.30 -20.20
C CYS A 70 -16.44 -2.46 -20.91
N SER A 71 -17.31 -3.33 -20.35
CA SER A 71 -18.72 -3.38 -20.70
C SER A 71 -19.48 -2.14 -20.24
N ALA A 72 -20.64 -1.89 -20.82
CA ALA A 72 -21.45 -0.71 -20.52
C ALA A 72 -21.78 -0.59 -19.03
N GLU A 73 -22.15 -1.69 -18.35
CA GLU A 73 -22.47 -1.64 -16.91
C GLU A 73 -21.31 -1.21 -16.04
N ILE A 74 -20.09 -1.60 -16.37
CA ILE A 74 -18.90 -1.16 -15.64
C ILE A 74 -18.66 0.33 -15.86
N VAL A 75 -18.76 0.80 -17.12
CA VAL A 75 -18.59 2.21 -17.46
C VAL A 75 -19.68 3.07 -16.79
N ASP A 76 -20.95 2.67 -16.90
CA ASP A 76 -22.07 3.37 -16.30
C ASP A 76 -21.97 3.47 -14.78
N SER A 77 -21.57 2.36 -14.14
CA SER A 77 -21.39 2.31 -12.67
C SER A 77 -20.21 3.16 -12.21
N ALA A 78 -19.10 3.15 -12.94
CA ALA A 78 -17.95 3.99 -12.65
C ALA A 78 -18.27 5.48 -12.85
N GLU A 79 -18.97 5.83 -13.94
CA GLU A 79 -19.44 7.20 -14.21
C GLU A 79 -20.39 7.69 -13.12
N HIS A 80 -21.33 6.84 -12.70
CA HIS A 80 -22.23 7.18 -11.59
C HIS A 80 -21.47 7.43 -10.29
N LEU A 81 -20.49 6.58 -9.95
CA LEU A 81 -19.67 6.75 -8.76
C LEU A 81 -18.87 8.05 -8.80
N ILE A 82 -18.17 8.31 -9.91
CA ILE A 82 -17.26 9.46 -10.03
C ILE A 82 -18.02 10.78 -10.21
N SER A 83 -19.26 10.77 -10.64
CA SER A 83 -20.11 11.97 -10.79
C SER A 83 -20.32 12.72 -9.46
N HIS A 84 -20.13 12.07 -8.32
CA HIS A 84 -20.15 12.72 -7.00
C HIS A 84 -18.97 13.69 -6.78
N ASN A 85 -17.89 13.56 -7.56
CA ASN A 85 -16.81 14.52 -7.54
C ASN A 85 -17.18 15.76 -8.37
N THR A 86 -17.23 16.92 -7.73
CA THR A 86 -17.59 18.19 -8.40
C THR A 86 -16.42 18.86 -9.11
N LYS A 87 -15.17 18.52 -8.72
CA LYS A 87 -13.94 19.08 -9.29
C LYS A 87 -13.34 18.10 -10.28
N ARG A 88 -13.90 18.05 -11.49
CA ARG A 88 -13.46 17.20 -12.59
C ARG A 88 -13.74 17.86 -13.94
N PHE A 89 -13.09 17.38 -14.99
CA PHE A 89 -13.50 17.74 -16.34
C PHE A 89 -14.87 17.13 -16.64
N PRO A 90 -15.76 17.90 -17.27
CA PRO A 90 -17.03 17.34 -17.74
C PRO A 90 -16.75 16.31 -18.84
N LYS A 91 -17.04 15.05 -18.55
CA LYS A 91 -16.89 13.91 -19.45
C LYS A 91 -18.19 13.10 -19.46
N ASN A 92 -18.50 12.48 -20.58
CA ASN A 92 -19.56 11.48 -20.68
C ASN A 92 -18.94 10.23 -21.32
N MET A 93 -18.54 9.30 -20.49
CA MET A 93 -17.85 8.10 -20.93
C MET A 93 -18.82 7.12 -21.58
N GLN A 94 -18.49 6.62 -22.75
CA GLN A 94 -19.28 5.66 -23.50
C GLN A 94 -18.53 4.36 -23.68
N ALA A 95 -19.20 3.23 -23.45
CA ALA A 95 -18.61 1.92 -23.70
C ALA A 95 -18.73 1.57 -25.20
N ALA A 96 -17.58 1.27 -25.84
CA ALA A 96 -17.59 0.72 -27.18
C ALA A 96 -18.14 -0.72 -27.22
N ARG A 97 -17.97 -1.47 -26.13
CA ARG A 97 -18.52 -2.82 -25.95
C ARG A 97 -19.99 -2.72 -25.50
N GLY A 98 -20.92 -2.76 -26.44
CA GLY A 98 -22.37 -2.59 -26.17
C GLY A 98 -23.01 -3.69 -25.36
N LYS A 99 -22.36 -4.82 -25.14
CA LYS A 99 -22.93 -5.96 -24.41
C LYS A 99 -22.83 -5.72 -22.91
N LYS A 100 -23.98 -5.70 -22.24
CA LYS A 100 -24.09 -5.55 -20.79
C LYS A 100 -23.77 -6.85 -20.06
N VAL A 101 -22.88 -6.80 -19.11
CA VAL A 101 -22.52 -7.91 -18.22
C VAL A 101 -22.78 -7.46 -16.79
N PRO A 102 -23.68 -8.13 -16.03
CA PRO A 102 -24.08 -7.66 -14.71
C PRO A 102 -22.92 -7.70 -13.71
N ILE A 103 -22.81 -6.63 -12.93
CA ILE A 103 -21.90 -6.57 -11.76
C ILE A 103 -22.57 -7.36 -10.64
N THR A 104 -21.85 -8.32 -10.08
CA THR A 104 -22.37 -9.16 -9.00
C THR A 104 -21.72 -8.77 -7.67
N PHE A 105 -22.52 -8.49 -6.66
CA PHE A 105 -22.09 -8.27 -5.28
C PHE A 105 -22.37 -9.51 -4.45
N ARG A 106 -21.37 -9.92 -3.65
CA ARG A 106 -21.49 -11.06 -2.74
C ARG A 106 -21.04 -10.66 -1.35
N TYR A 107 -21.86 -11.01 -0.35
CA TYR A 107 -21.55 -10.81 1.06
C TYR A 107 -21.18 -12.15 1.67
N LEU A 108 -19.96 -12.23 2.21
CA LEU A 108 -19.36 -13.44 2.71
C LEU A 108 -18.97 -13.23 4.17
N LYS A 109 -18.97 -14.30 4.97
CA LYS A 109 -18.78 -14.20 6.43
C LYS A 109 -17.34 -13.86 6.82
N ASP A 110 -16.39 -14.45 6.10
CA ASP A 110 -14.98 -14.35 6.42
C ASP A 110 -14.09 -14.54 5.18
N ALA A 111 -12.79 -14.32 5.35
CA ALA A 111 -11.81 -14.47 4.28
C ALA A 111 -11.70 -15.92 3.75
N GLY A 112 -12.07 -16.93 4.53
CA GLY A 112 -12.07 -18.33 4.10
C GLY A 112 -13.21 -18.61 3.11
N GLU A 113 -14.40 -18.08 3.41
CA GLU A 113 -15.55 -18.16 2.50
C GLU A 113 -15.30 -17.33 1.24
N GLU A 114 -14.68 -16.15 1.35
CA GLU A 114 -14.27 -15.32 0.23
C GLU A 114 -13.31 -16.06 -0.70
N CYS A 115 -12.27 -16.69 -0.17
CA CYS A 115 -11.33 -17.49 -0.94
C CYS A 115 -12.03 -18.65 -1.66
N THR A 116 -12.95 -19.32 -0.98
CA THR A 116 -13.69 -20.45 -1.55
C THR A 116 -14.57 -20.00 -2.71
N ASP A 117 -15.22 -18.85 -2.57
CA ASP A 117 -16.06 -18.28 -3.63
C ASP A 117 -15.24 -17.84 -4.85
N ILE A 118 -14.10 -17.18 -4.61
CA ILE A 118 -13.17 -16.82 -5.70
C ILE A 118 -12.68 -18.05 -6.45
N LEU A 119 -12.27 -19.12 -5.74
CA LEU A 119 -11.82 -20.36 -6.37
C LEU A 119 -12.92 -21.05 -7.20
N LYS A 120 -14.16 -21.03 -6.71
CA LYS A 120 -15.32 -21.53 -7.48
C LYS A 120 -15.51 -20.70 -8.74
N GLY A 121 -15.40 -19.39 -8.65
CA GLY A 121 -15.50 -18.47 -9.78
C GLY A 121 -14.43 -18.74 -10.84
N ILE A 122 -13.16 -18.83 -10.43
CA ILE A 122 -12.03 -19.13 -11.32
C ILE A 122 -12.28 -20.44 -12.07
N ARG A 123 -12.62 -21.51 -11.35
CA ARG A 123 -12.90 -22.83 -11.97
C ARG A 123 -14.10 -22.80 -12.90
N PHE A 124 -15.15 -22.07 -12.53
CA PHE A 124 -16.35 -21.95 -13.35
C PHE A 124 -16.07 -21.25 -14.68
N TYR A 125 -15.37 -20.11 -14.65
CA TYR A 125 -15.04 -19.38 -15.87
C TYR A 125 -14.00 -20.10 -16.71
N HIS A 126 -13.03 -20.77 -16.09
CA HIS A 126 -12.04 -21.56 -16.81
C HIS A 126 -12.69 -22.75 -17.56
N LYS A 127 -13.65 -23.42 -16.93
CA LYS A 127 -14.46 -24.47 -17.60
C LYS A 127 -15.30 -23.95 -18.78
N LYS A 128 -15.63 -22.66 -18.77
CA LYS A 128 -16.32 -21.98 -19.89
C LYS A 128 -15.36 -21.53 -21.00
N GLY A 129 -14.08 -21.88 -20.92
CA GLY A 129 -13.07 -21.55 -21.92
C GLY A 129 -12.40 -20.21 -21.75
N ILE A 130 -12.60 -19.52 -20.62
CA ILE A 130 -11.87 -18.28 -20.33
C ILE A 130 -10.48 -18.66 -19.82
N PRO A 131 -9.38 -18.21 -20.46
CA PRO A 131 -8.02 -18.46 -20.01
C PRO A 131 -7.77 -17.84 -18.63
N LEU A 132 -6.91 -18.46 -17.81
CA LEU A 132 -6.60 -17.94 -16.47
C LEU A 132 -5.93 -16.55 -16.51
N GLU A 133 -5.17 -16.28 -17.56
CA GLU A 133 -4.51 -15.00 -17.80
C GLU A 133 -5.49 -13.82 -18.04
N GLU A 134 -6.73 -14.13 -18.42
CA GLU A 134 -7.80 -13.15 -18.58
C GLU A 134 -8.59 -12.90 -17.28
N MET A 135 -8.20 -13.55 -16.19
CA MET A 135 -8.84 -13.40 -14.88
C MET A 135 -7.94 -12.62 -13.94
N ALA A 136 -8.51 -11.64 -13.24
CA ALA A 136 -7.78 -10.88 -12.23
C ALA A 136 -8.55 -10.83 -10.91
N VAL A 137 -7.82 -10.90 -9.80
CA VAL A 137 -8.34 -10.66 -8.45
C VAL A 137 -7.62 -9.46 -7.88
N ILE A 138 -8.38 -8.42 -7.51
CA ILE A 138 -7.85 -7.14 -7.06
C ILE A 138 -8.10 -6.98 -5.56
N PHE A 139 -7.07 -6.59 -4.82
CA PHE A 139 -7.10 -6.40 -3.37
C PHE A 139 -6.77 -4.97 -2.97
N ARG A 140 -7.27 -4.55 -1.82
CA ARG A 140 -6.98 -3.23 -1.25
C ARG A 140 -5.58 -3.15 -0.66
N THR A 141 -5.05 -4.23 -0.09
CA THR A 141 -3.74 -4.29 0.57
C THR A 141 -2.96 -5.54 0.17
N ASN A 142 -1.63 -5.44 0.16
CA ASN A 142 -0.73 -6.54 -0.23
C ASN A 142 -0.77 -7.75 0.74
N THR A 143 -1.43 -7.62 1.88
CA THR A 143 -1.56 -8.71 2.85
C THR A 143 -2.83 -9.54 2.66
N GLN A 144 -3.87 -8.97 2.04
CA GLN A 144 -5.15 -9.64 1.81
C GLN A 144 -5.03 -10.93 0.98
N PRO A 145 -4.25 -10.99 -0.12
CA PRO A 145 -4.22 -12.16 -0.98
C PRO A 145 -3.54 -13.40 -0.37
N ARG A 146 -2.95 -13.28 0.81
CA ARG A 146 -2.14 -14.36 1.42
C ARG A 146 -2.89 -15.69 1.51
N LEU A 147 -4.12 -15.67 1.98
CA LEU A 147 -4.93 -16.89 2.12
C LEU A 147 -5.28 -17.46 0.74
N LEU A 148 -5.67 -16.61 -0.19
CA LEU A 148 -5.99 -17.01 -1.56
C LEU A 148 -4.78 -17.64 -2.26
N VAL A 149 -3.60 -17.02 -2.15
CA VAL A 149 -2.35 -17.54 -2.72
C VAL A 149 -2.04 -18.94 -2.17
N GLY A 150 -2.16 -19.12 -0.85
CA GLY A 150 -2.00 -20.45 -0.24
C GLY A 150 -2.95 -21.49 -0.85
N ARG A 151 -4.21 -21.13 -1.05
CA ARG A 151 -5.21 -21.99 -1.67
C ARG A 151 -4.96 -22.25 -3.16
N LEU A 152 -4.54 -21.22 -3.92
CA LEU A 152 -4.19 -21.42 -5.33
C LEU A 152 -3.03 -22.41 -5.49
N MET A 153 -2.00 -22.32 -4.62
CA MET A 153 -0.89 -23.27 -4.59
C MET A 153 -1.36 -24.69 -4.21
N GLU A 154 -2.19 -24.81 -3.17
CA GLU A 154 -2.75 -26.09 -2.71
C GLU A 154 -3.54 -26.82 -3.83
N TYR A 155 -4.26 -26.04 -4.65
CA TYR A 155 -5.06 -26.58 -5.75
C TYR A 155 -4.34 -26.57 -7.10
N ASN A 156 -3.04 -26.29 -7.14
CA ASN A 156 -2.23 -26.20 -8.36
C ASN A 156 -2.84 -25.33 -9.45
N ILE A 157 -3.44 -24.19 -9.06
CA ILE A 157 -3.96 -23.20 -9.99
C ILE A 157 -2.84 -22.19 -10.28
N PRO A 158 -2.37 -22.06 -11.54
CA PRO A 158 -1.35 -21.08 -11.90
C PRO A 158 -1.82 -19.66 -11.64
N PHE A 159 -0.94 -18.83 -11.11
CA PHE A 159 -1.22 -17.40 -10.89
C PHE A 159 0.06 -16.59 -11.02
N GLN A 160 -0.10 -15.29 -11.30
CA GLN A 160 0.96 -14.31 -11.27
C GLN A 160 0.60 -13.22 -10.28
N MET A 161 1.55 -12.76 -9.49
CA MET A 161 1.39 -11.61 -8.60
C MET A 161 2.18 -10.42 -9.11
N ARG A 162 1.58 -9.25 -9.07
CA ARG A 162 2.26 -8.00 -9.38
C ARG A 162 3.25 -7.61 -8.28
N ASP A 163 2.84 -7.78 -7.02
CA ASP A 163 3.63 -7.43 -5.84
C ASP A 163 3.99 -8.68 -5.04
N VAL A 164 5.14 -8.63 -4.37
CA VAL A 164 5.55 -9.71 -3.46
C VAL A 164 4.74 -9.63 -2.17
N ILE A 165 4.19 -10.76 -1.72
CA ILE A 165 3.58 -10.84 -0.37
C ILE A 165 4.68 -10.66 0.66
N PRO A 166 4.60 -9.64 1.53
CA PRO A 166 5.60 -9.45 2.57
C PRO A 166 5.67 -10.67 3.49
N ASN A 167 6.87 -11.18 3.74
CA ASN A 167 7.03 -12.25 4.72
C ASN A 167 6.66 -11.71 6.11
N ILE A 168 5.71 -12.38 6.79
CA ILE A 168 5.25 -11.95 8.13
C ILE A 168 6.38 -11.92 9.15
N PHE A 169 7.38 -12.80 9.01
CA PHE A 169 8.53 -12.85 9.90
C PHE A 169 9.51 -11.67 9.69
N ASP A 170 9.43 -10.99 8.56
CA ASP A 170 10.22 -9.79 8.29
C ASP A 170 9.57 -8.51 8.84
N HIS A 171 8.30 -8.61 9.25
CA HIS A 171 7.62 -7.49 9.88
C HIS A 171 8.31 -7.08 11.19
N TRP A 172 8.41 -5.77 11.43
CA TRP A 172 9.15 -5.26 12.60
C TRP A 172 8.63 -5.81 13.95
N ILE A 173 7.33 -6.11 14.06
CA ILE A 173 6.75 -6.74 15.27
C ILE A 173 7.31 -8.13 15.45
N ALA A 174 7.30 -8.97 14.42
CA ALA A 174 7.82 -10.32 14.47
C ALA A 174 9.31 -10.33 14.82
N ARG A 175 10.09 -9.44 14.20
CA ARG A 175 11.52 -9.25 14.53
C ARG A 175 11.73 -8.84 15.97
N ASN A 176 10.87 -7.97 16.54
CA ASN A 176 10.95 -7.59 17.94
C ASN A 176 10.61 -8.78 18.87
N ILE A 177 9.57 -9.56 18.57
CA ILE A 177 9.22 -10.74 19.32
C ILE A 177 10.38 -11.73 19.34
N LEU A 178 10.95 -12.05 18.17
CA LEU A 178 12.11 -12.93 18.07
C LEU A 178 13.32 -12.37 18.85
N THR A 179 13.50 -11.06 18.85
CA THR A 179 14.58 -10.42 19.61
C THR A 179 14.35 -10.53 21.11
N TYR A 180 13.11 -10.37 21.59
CA TYR A 180 12.77 -10.62 23.00
C TYR A 180 13.08 -12.06 23.41
N ILE A 181 12.70 -13.03 22.58
CA ILE A 181 12.99 -14.44 22.83
C ILE A 181 14.51 -14.69 22.90
N LYS A 182 15.29 -14.17 21.94
CA LYS A 182 16.76 -14.33 21.92
C LYS A 182 17.42 -13.77 23.18
N ILE A 183 16.96 -12.59 23.65
CA ILE A 183 17.49 -11.98 24.88
C ILE A 183 17.03 -12.78 26.11
N ALA A 184 15.80 -13.23 26.17
CA ALA A 184 15.30 -14.09 27.25
C ALA A 184 16.09 -15.40 27.34
N MET A 185 16.52 -15.98 26.21
CA MET A 185 17.39 -17.15 26.14
C MET A 185 18.84 -16.87 26.54
N GLY A 186 19.17 -15.64 26.96
CA GLY A 186 20.49 -15.28 27.51
C GLY A 186 21.38 -14.52 26.55
N ASN A 187 20.93 -14.14 25.36
CA ASN A 187 21.74 -13.30 24.47
C ASN A 187 21.81 -11.87 25.01
N LYS A 188 23.03 -11.36 25.24
CA LYS A 188 23.28 -10.03 25.80
C LYS A 188 23.78 -9.01 24.78
N ASP A 189 23.72 -9.32 23.49
CA ASP A 189 24.22 -8.42 22.43
C ASP A 189 23.51 -7.05 22.48
N ARG A 190 24.29 -6.00 22.56
CA ARG A 190 23.85 -4.60 22.56
C ARG A 190 22.90 -4.28 21.41
N LYS A 191 23.15 -4.81 20.20
CA LYS A 191 22.32 -4.54 19.02
C LYS A 191 20.89 -5.02 19.23
N LEU A 192 20.70 -6.18 19.86
CA LEU A 192 19.38 -6.71 20.16
C LEU A 192 18.65 -5.85 21.21
N PHE A 193 19.34 -5.42 22.25
CA PHE A 193 18.76 -4.53 23.24
C PHE A 193 18.36 -3.17 22.64
N LEU A 194 19.18 -2.58 21.78
CA LEU A 194 18.86 -1.33 21.09
C LEU A 194 17.60 -1.43 20.23
N GLN A 195 17.30 -2.62 19.72
CA GLN A 195 16.09 -2.86 18.92
C GLN A 195 14.83 -2.84 19.79
N ILE A 196 14.87 -3.40 21.00
CA ILE A 196 13.67 -3.61 21.83
C ILE A 196 13.57 -2.71 23.07
N MET A 197 14.64 -2.05 23.51
CA MET A 197 14.71 -1.33 24.79
C MET A 197 13.57 -0.32 24.97
N ASN A 198 13.08 0.29 23.90
CA ASN A 198 11.97 1.23 23.90
C ASN A 198 10.73 0.73 23.13
N ARG A 199 10.54 -0.58 23.07
CA ARG A 199 9.36 -1.23 22.47
C ARG A 199 8.80 -2.31 23.41
N PRO A 200 7.86 -2.00 24.28
CA PRO A 200 7.15 -0.73 24.47
C PRO A 200 8.05 0.39 25.03
N LYS A 201 7.53 1.62 24.99
CA LYS A 201 8.26 2.85 25.35
C LYS A 201 8.72 2.86 26.80
N ARG A 202 10.05 2.86 27.04
CA ARG A 202 10.68 2.85 28.36
C ARG A 202 11.58 4.05 28.62
N TYR A 203 11.88 4.86 27.57
CA TYR A 203 12.77 6.02 27.65
C TYR A 203 14.22 5.70 28.06
N ILE A 204 14.70 4.50 27.72
CA ILE A 204 16.10 4.13 27.91
C ILE A 204 16.92 4.81 26.82
N SER A 205 17.93 5.61 27.21
CA SER A 205 18.83 6.25 26.25
C SER A 205 19.82 5.27 25.64
N ARG A 206 20.17 5.47 24.38
CA ARG A 206 21.23 4.70 23.70
C ARG A 206 22.59 4.88 24.37
N SER A 207 22.84 6.05 25.00
CA SER A 207 24.05 6.34 25.74
C SER A 207 24.23 5.54 27.02
N MET A 208 23.15 4.94 27.54
CA MET A 208 23.21 4.06 28.71
C MET A 208 23.64 2.63 28.35
N LEU A 209 23.62 2.27 27.07
CA LEU A 209 24.05 0.97 26.58
C LEU A 209 25.40 1.13 25.87
N THR A 210 26.49 1.32 26.61
CA THR A 210 27.83 1.57 26.07
C THR A 210 28.56 0.28 25.74
N ASP A 211 28.39 -0.75 26.56
CA ASP A 211 29.12 -2.00 26.44
C ASP A 211 28.57 -2.88 25.29
N PRO A 212 29.40 -3.69 24.63
CA PRO A 212 28.97 -4.64 23.59
C PRO A 212 27.96 -5.66 24.10
N GLN A 213 28.04 -6.02 25.39
CA GLN A 213 27.11 -6.90 26.09
C GLN A 213 26.38 -6.10 27.18
N VAL A 214 25.04 -6.19 27.18
CA VAL A 214 24.21 -5.46 28.13
C VAL A 214 24.05 -6.25 29.43
N ASP A 215 24.41 -5.62 30.54
CA ASP A 215 24.10 -6.09 31.89
C ASP A 215 22.97 -5.23 32.50
N LEU A 216 21.81 -5.85 32.68
CA LEU A 216 20.63 -5.15 33.25
C LEU A 216 20.86 -4.72 34.70
N LYS A 217 21.69 -5.45 35.47
CA LYS A 217 22.02 -5.08 36.83
C LYS A 217 22.86 -3.79 36.88
N LYS A 218 23.90 -3.71 36.04
CA LYS A 218 24.70 -2.51 35.86
C LYS A 218 23.84 -1.34 35.37
N LEU A 219 22.99 -1.58 34.39
CA LEU A 219 22.09 -0.58 33.86
C LEU A 219 21.13 -0.01 34.92
N LYS A 220 20.63 -0.85 35.84
CA LYS A 220 19.81 -0.40 36.98
C LYS A 220 20.60 0.51 37.96
N GLN A 221 21.86 0.17 38.21
CA GLN A 221 22.73 0.98 39.08
C GLN A 221 22.97 2.38 38.51
N GLU A 222 23.14 2.49 37.18
CA GLU A 222 23.31 3.77 36.49
C GLU A 222 22.06 4.67 36.49
N THR A 223 20.89 4.13 36.88
CA THR A 223 19.63 4.91 37.02
C THR A 223 19.47 5.56 38.38
N PHE A 224 20.52 5.60 39.22
CA PHE A 224 20.47 6.20 40.56
C PHE A 224 19.83 7.59 40.50
N GLY A 225 18.83 7.83 41.37
CA GLY A 225 18.05 9.07 41.39
C GLY A 225 16.86 9.14 40.42
N LYS A 226 16.68 8.17 39.49
CA LYS A 226 15.56 8.12 38.55
C LYS A 226 14.69 6.87 38.80
N LYS A 227 13.95 6.84 39.93
CA LYS A 227 13.13 5.71 40.35
C LYS A 227 12.21 5.19 39.25
N TRP A 228 11.57 6.07 38.50
CA TRP A 228 10.69 5.70 37.39
C TRP A 228 11.38 4.92 36.28
N LEU A 229 12.67 5.21 36.00
CA LEU A 229 13.44 4.51 34.95
C LEU A 229 13.92 3.14 35.47
N TYR A 230 14.34 3.08 36.73
CA TYR A 230 14.65 1.83 37.40
C TYR A 230 13.48 0.85 37.31
N GLU A 231 12.26 1.28 37.68
CA GLU A 231 11.06 0.44 37.62
C GLU A 231 10.77 -0.09 36.20
N LYS A 232 11.03 0.71 35.17
CA LYS A 232 10.85 0.26 33.78
C LYS A 232 11.89 -0.76 33.32
N ILE A 233 13.13 -0.64 33.78
CA ILE A 233 14.19 -1.60 33.48
C ILE A 233 13.95 -2.89 34.28
N ASP A 234 13.50 -2.77 35.52
CA ASP A 234 13.13 -3.88 36.35
C ASP A 234 11.99 -4.70 35.74
N LYS A 235 10.96 -4.01 35.28
CA LYS A 235 9.87 -4.65 34.55
C LYS A 235 10.34 -5.36 33.29
N LEU A 236 11.27 -4.77 32.53
CA LEU A 236 11.87 -5.43 31.35
C LEU A 236 12.57 -6.73 31.75
N GLU A 237 13.35 -6.72 32.84
CA GLU A 237 14.02 -7.93 33.34
C GLU A 237 13.03 -8.99 33.74
N MET A 238 11.96 -8.62 34.48
CA MET A 238 10.87 -9.52 34.84
C MET A 238 10.18 -10.13 33.61
N ASP A 239 9.84 -9.31 32.63
CA ASP A 239 9.21 -9.76 31.37
C ASP A 239 10.12 -10.78 30.64
N LEU A 240 11.43 -10.52 30.58
CA LEU A 240 12.41 -11.45 29.99
C LEU A 240 12.54 -12.76 30.78
N CYS A 241 12.48 -12.70 32.12
CA CYS A 241 12.47 -13.89 32.95
C CYS A 241 11.22 -14.75 32.77
N LEU A 242 10.06 -14.11 32.58
CA LEU A 242 8.79 -14.82 32.33
C LEU A 242 8.82 -15.50 30.94
N LEU A 243 9.42 -14.88 29.93
CA LEU A 243 9.55 -15.47 28.59
C LEU A 243 10.53 -16.66 28.54
N ARG A 244 11.38 -16.82 29.55
CA ARG A 244 12.36 -17.93 29.64
C ARG A 244 11.74 -19.21 30.21
N LYS A 245 10.65 -19.12 30.95
CA LYS A 245 9.90 -20.26 31.52
C LYS A 245 9.02 -20.91 30.45
#